data_d713f1e47b190c721a68acf24ee45433
#
_entry.id   d713f1e47b190c721a68acf24ee45433
#
_cell.length_a   1.000
_cell.length_b   1.000
_cell.length_c   1.000
_cell.angle_alpha   90.00
_cell.angle_beta   90.00
_cell.angle_gamma   90.00
#
_symmetry.space_group_name_H-M   'P 1'
#
loop_
_entity.id
_entity.type
_entity.pdbx_description
1 polymer ?
#
loop_
_entity_poly.entity_id
_entity_poly.type
_entity_poly.pdbx_seq_one_letter_code
_entity_poly.pdbx_strand_id
1 'polypeptide(L)'
;MAILRKVARPLLASVFISGGIRTLRDPHAVAGAAEPVARPVSMRVPQLPDDTVRLVQINSAVQVGAGVLLAAGRFPRASALALAASLVPTTLAGHAWWKAQDPEERARQRVQFTKNLSLLGGLLIAAADTHGKPSLAYRSRAAASVGARSVRRTGNAVGNAVADKAHDVRSAAGAVREHLPTG
;
A
#
# COMPACT_ATOMS: atom_id res chain seq x y z
N MET A 1 -15.12 -13.13 -12.06
CA MET A 1 -14.28 -12.42 -11.04
C MET A 1 -14.88 -11.07 -10.58
N ALA A 2 -15.58 -10.28 -11.42
CA ALA A 2 -16.13 -8.97 -11.01
C ALA A 2 -17.26 -9.08 -9.95
N ILE A 3 -18.16 -10.07 -10.08
CA ILE A 3 -19.29 -10.28 -9.16
C ILE A 3 -18.78 -10.62 -7.75
N LEU A 4 -17.82 -11.52 -7.63
CA LEU A 4 -17.25 -11.91 -6.33
C LEU A 4 -16.72 -10.70 -5.56
N ARG A 5 -16.04 -9.78 -6.24
CA ARG A 5 -15.53 -8.54 -5.61
C ARG A 5 -16.63 -7.61 -5.15
N LYS A 6 -17.74 -7.52 -5.91
CA LYS A 6 -18.91 -6.68 -5.55
C LYS A 6 -19.61 -7.18 -4.30
N VAL A 7 -19.53 -8.47 -4.00
CA VAL A 7 -20.12 -9.09 -2.80
C VAL A 7 -19.11 -9.12 -1.64
N ALA A 8 -17.87 -9.55 -1.90
CA ALA A 8 -16.87 -9.72 -0.85
C ALA A 8 -16.47 -8.40 -0.16
N ARG A 9 -16.40 -7.29 -0.92
CA ARG A 9 -16.02 -5.99 -0.35
C ARG A 9 -17.03 -5.43 0.65
N PRO A 10 -18.34 -5.36 0.36
CA PRO A 10 -19.33 -4.96 1.35
C PRO A 10 -19.37 -5.87 2.56
N LEU A 11 -19.24 -7.20 2.38
CA LEU A 11 -19.20 -8.16 3.48
C LEU A 11 -18.00 -7.90 4.39
N LEU A 12 -16.81 -7.71 3.83
CA LEU A 12 -15.61 -7.38 4.60
C LEU A 12 -15.73 -6.02 5.29
N ALA A 13 -16.28 -5.02 4.60
CA ALA A 13 -16.44 -3.67 5.12
C ALA A 13 -17.49 -3.55 6.22
N SER A 14 -18.51 -4.41 6.23
CA SER A 14 -19.65 -4.32 7.17
C SER A 14 -19.21 -4.37 8.64
N VAL A 15 -18.21 -5.17 8.95
CA VAL A 15 -17.65 -5.29 10.32
C VAL A 15 -17.06 -3.96 10.78
N PHE A 16 -16.31 -3.28 9.89
CA PHE A 16 -15.66 -2.00 10.20
C PHE A 16 -16.66 -0.86 10.29
N ILE A 17 -17.66 -0.83 9.39
CA ILE A 17 -18.71 0.19 9.41
C ILE A 17 -19.54 0.05 10.69
N SER A 18 -20.03 -1.16 11.00
CA SER A 18 -20.86 -1.38 12.18
C SER A 18 -20.09 -1.18 13.49
N GLY A 19 -18.85 -1.67 13.58
CA GLY A 19 -17.97 -1.48 14.72
C GLY A 19 -17.60 -0.02 14.91
N GLY A 20 -17.18 0.66 13.85
CA GLY A 20 -16.83 2.08 13.88
C GLY A 20 -18.00 2.98 14.28
N ILE A 21 -19.22 2.75 13.75
CA ILE A 21 -20.41 3.50 14.16
C ILE A 21 -20.73 3.29 15.64
N ARG A 22 -20.62 2.03 16.13
CA ARG A 22 -20.86 1.74 17.55
C ARG A 22 -19.88 2.51 18.42
N THR A 23 -18.60 2.48 18.10
CA THR A 23 -17.57 3.19 18.87
C THR A 23 -17.70 4.71 18.76
N LEU A 24 -18.12 5.26 17.62
CA LEU A 24 -18.40 6.71 17.47
C LEU A 24 -19.57 7.18 18.34
N ARG A 25 -20.58 6.32 18.57
CA ARG A 25 -21.72 6.62 19.42
C ARG A 25 -21.35 6.65 20.92
N ASP A 26 -20.43 5.79 21.33
CA ASP A 26 -19.93 5.76 22.69
C ASP A 26 -18.42 5.46 22.74
N PRO A 27 -17.58 6.48 22.47
CA PRO A 27 -16.14 6.31 22.46
C PRO A 27 -15.56 6.08 23.87
N HIS A 28 -16.25 6.55 24.92
CA HIS A 28 -15.81 6.39 26.31
C HIS A 28 -15.84 4.93 26.76
N ALA A 29 -16.77 4.12 26.25
CA ALA A 29 -16.87 2.69 26.56
C ALA A 29 -15.61 1.90 26.22
N VAL A 30 -14.81 2.36 25.25
CA VAL A 30 -13.60 1.64 24.79
C VAL A 30 -12.30 2.42 25.07
N ALA A 31 -12.37 3.68 25.50
CA ALA A 31 -11.22 4.54 25.73
C ALA A 31 -10.24 3.96 26.76
N GLY A 32 -10.74 3.43 27.88
CA GLY A 32 -9.89 2.81 28.90
C GLY A 32 -9.09 1.61 28.39
N ALA A 33 -9.72 0.74 27.58
CA ALA A 33 -9.03 -0.39 26.94
C ALA A 33 -8.05 0.07 25.86
N ALA A 34 -8.31 1.20 25.21
CA ALA A 34 -7.47 1.74 24.15
C ALA A 34 -6.23 2.48 24.67
N GLU A 35 -6.25 3.03 25.89
CA GLU A 35 -5.19 3.87 26.44
C GLU A 35 -3.78 3.24 26.38
N PRO A 36 -3.57 1.96 26.73
CA PRO A 36 -2.24 1.33 26.68
C PRO A 36 -1.64 1.28 25.28
N VAL A 37 -2.47 1.37 24.24
CA VAL A 37 -2.05 1.37 22.83
C VAL A 37 -2.03 2.78 22.26
N ALA A 38 -3.02 3.60 22.60
CA ALA A 38 -3.18 4.96 22.09
C ALA A 38 -2.06 5.89 22.58
N ARG A 39 -1.71 5.84 23.86
CA ARG A 39 -0.70 6.70 24.47
C ARG A 39 0.70 6.55 23.86
N PRO A 40 1.27 5.35 23.65
CA PRO A 40 2.54 5.21 22.94
C PRO A 40 2.52 5.70 21.49
N VAL A 41 1.35 5.66 20.84
CA VAL A 41 1.18 6.13 19.45
C VAL A 41 1.19 7.66 19.41
N SER A 42 0.44 8.35 20.29
CA SER A 42 0.44 9.81 20.37
C SER A 42 1.82 10.38 20.69
N MET A 43 2.56 9.73 21.61
CA MET A 43 3.93 10.13 21.94
C MET A 43 4.91 10.06 20.74
N ARG A 44 4.68 9.16 19.77
CA ARG A 44 5.56 9.00 18.58
C ARG A 44 5.13 9.83 17.40
N VAL A 45 3.90 10.29 17.37
CA VAL A 45 3.31 11.04 16.24
C VAL A 45 2.76 12.37 16.77
N PRO A 46 3.55 13.45 16.79
CA PRO A 46 3.19 14.74 17.41
C PRO A 46 1.93 15.41 16.82
N GLN A 47 1.49 14.95 15.62
CA GLN A 47 0.26 15.45 14.96
C GLN A 47 -1.01 14.83 15.53
N LEU A 48 -0.91 13.77 16.33
CA LEU A 48 -2.05 13.13 16.94
C LEU A 48 -2.38 13.78 18.29
N PRO A 49 -3.68 13.89 18.65
CA PRO A 49 -4.07 14.39 19.96
C PRO A 49 -3.63 13.46 21.07
N ASP A 50 -3.27 14.00 22.23
CA ASP A 50 -2.93 13.22 23.43
C ASP A 50 -4.16 12.61 24.11
N ASP A 51 -5.35 13.04 23.74
CA ASP A 51 -6.61 12.53 24.25
C ASP A 51 -7.00 11.20 23.62
N THR A 52 -7.02 10.15 24.43
CA THR A 52 -7.38 8.79 23.99
C THR A 52 -8.79 8.71 23.39
N VAL A 53 -9.75 9.47 23.91
CA VAL A 53 -11.13 9.48 23.38
C VAL A 53 -11.12 10.01 21.94
N ARG A 54 -10.40 11.10 21.68
CA ARG A 54 -10.25 11.65 20.33
C ARG A 54 -9.54 10.68 19.38
N LEU A 55 -8.50 9.98 19.86
CA LEU A 55 -7.82 8.95 19.06
C LEU A 55 -8.76 7.82 18.68
N VAL A 56 -9.57 7.36 19.60
CA VAL A 56 -10.61 6.35 19.37
C VAL A 56 -11.64 6.86 18.35
N GLN A 57 -12.08 8.10 18.46
CA GLN A 57 -13.01 8.71 17.49
C GLN A 57 -12.40 8.79 16.09
N ILE A 58 -11.15 9.26 15.96
CA ILE A 58 -10.42 9.34 14.69
C ILE A 58 -10.30 7.96 14.06
N ASN A 59 -9.86 6.96 14.84
CA ASN A 59 -9.73 5.59 14.35
C ASN A 59 -11.08 5.02 13.87
N SER A 60 -12.14 5.27 14.61
CA SER A 60 -13.49 4.82 14.26
C SER A 60 -14.04 5.53 13.03
N ALA A 61 -13.77 6.84 12.87
CA ALA A 61 -14.10 7.59 11.67
C ALA A 61 -13.36 7.05 10.43
N VAL A 62 -12.08 6.69 10.58
CA VAL A 62 -11.31 6.01 9.53
C VAL A 62 -11.95 4.66 9.18
N GLN A 63 -12.37 3.86 10.17
CA GLN A 63 -13.03 2.58 9.93
C GLN A 63 -14.34 2.74 9.14
N VAL A 64 -15.18 3.70 9.51
CA VAL A 64 -16.44 3.97 8.80
C VAL A 64 -16.16 4.49 7.40
N GLY A 65 -15.33 5.51 7.25
CA GLY A 65 -15.04 6.14 5.96
C GLY A 65 -14.36 5.20 4.98
N ALA A 66 -13.28 4.52 5.41
CA ALA A 66 -12.60 3.55 4.58
C ALA A 66 -13.46 2.31 4.30
N GLY A 67 -14.30 1.89 5.26
CA GLY A 67 -15.26 0.82 5.08
C GLY A 67 -16.27 1.14 3.99
N VAL A 68 -16.89 2.33 4.03
CA VAL A 68 -17.83 2.79 2.99
C VAL A 68 -17.15 2.86 1.61
N LEU A 69 -15.94 3.40 1.54
CA LEU A 69 -15.17 3.47 0.29
C LEU A 69 -14.84 2.07 -0.26
N LEU A 70 -14.47 1.13 0.62
CA LEU A 70 -14.21 -0.26 0.24
C LEU A 70 -15.48 -0.94 -0.29
N ALA A 71 -16.61 -0.79 0.41
CA ALA A 71 -17.91 -1.34 0.01
C ALA A 71 -18.36 -0.79 -1.34
N ALA A 72 -18.22 0.53 -1.55
CA ALA A 72 -18.52 1.19 -2.81
C ALA A 72 -17.52 0.86 -3.94
N GLY A 73 -16.40 0.18 -3.63
CA GLY A 73 -15.35 -0.14 -4.59
C GLY A 73 -14.54 1.07 -5.03
N ARG A 74 -14.58 2.17 -4.27
CA ARG A 74 -13.78 3.38 -4.53
C ARG A 74 -12.47 3.31 -3.75
N PHE A 75 -11.36 3.51 -4.46
CA PHE A 75 -10.00 3.39 -3.89
C PHE A 75 -9.78 2.10 -3.07
N PRO A 76 -10.20 0.90 -3.57
CA PRO A 76 -10.32 -0.30 -2.75
C PRO A 76 -9.00 -0.72 -2.08
N ARG A 77 -7.85 -0.46 -2.72
CA ARG A 77 -6.53 -0.79 -2.16
C ARG A 77 -6.16 0.14 -1.00
N ALA A 78 -6.35 1.45 -1.18
CA ALA A 78 -6.07 2.43 -0.13
C ALA A 78 -7.03 2.24 1.06
N SER A 79 -8.32 2.01 0.78
CA SER A 79 -9.32 1.71 1.82
C SER A 79 -8.98 0.44 2.60
N ALA A 80 -8.59 -0.63 1.92
CA ALA A 80 -8.19 -1.87 2.58
C ALA A 80 -6.93 -1.69 3.44
N LEU A 81 -5.94 -0.93 2.98
CA LEU A 81 -4.74 -0.61 3.77
C LEU A 81 -5.08 0.26 4.99
N ALA A 82 -5.93 1.26 4.84
CA ALA A 82 -6.38 2.10 5.95
C ALA A 82 -7.12 1.28 7.02
N LEU A 83 -8.02 0.37 6.59
CA LEU A 83 -8.70 -0.56 7.49
C LEU A 83 -7.73 -1.52 8.17
N ALA A 84 -6.74 -2.07 7.46
CA ALA A 84 -5.71 -2.93 8.02
C ALA A 84 -4.89 -2.21 9.09
N ALA A 85 -4.45 -0.97 8.80
CA ALA A 85 -3.71 -0.14 9.75
C ALA A 85 -4.53 0.20 11.00
N SER A 86 -5.82 0.49 10.84
CA SER A 86 -6.77 0.77 11.92
C SER A 86 -7.08 -0.47 12.77
N LEU A 87 -7.11 -1.66 12.17
CA LEU A 87 -7.45 -2.92 12.85
C LEU A 87 -6.37 -3.36 13.83
N VAL A 88 -5.09 -3.08 13.55
CA VAL A 88 -3.97 -3.50 14.41
C VAL A 88 -4.09 -2.90 15.82
N PRO A 89 -4.14 -1.56 16.01
CA PRO A 89 -4.29 -0.99 17.35
C PRO A 89 -5.61 -1.39 18.01
N THR A 90 -6.70 -1.49 17.27
CA THR A 90 -8.01 -1.92 17.79
C THR A 90 -7.93 -3.36 18.36
N THR A 91 -7.25 -4.26 17.66
CA THR A 91 -7.09 -5.65 18.09
C THR A 91 -6.21 -5.75 19.33
N LEU A 92 -5.11 -5.01 19.36
CA LEU A 92 -4.19 -5.01 20.51
C LEU A 92 -4.82 -4.39 21.76
N ALA A 93 -5.65 -3.36 21.59
CA ALA A 93 -6.36 -2.70 22.67
C ALA A 93 -7.51 -3.55 23.22
N GLY A 94 -8.36 -4.08 22.33
CA GLY A 94 -9.61 -4.74 22.72
C GLY A 94 -9.48 -6.23 23.01
N HIS A 95 -8.42 -6.90 22.50
CA HIS A 95 -8.34 -8.36 22.50
C HIS A 95 -6.96 -8.89 22.94
N ALA A 96 -6.39 -8.28 23.98
CA ALA A 96 -5.12 -8.70 24.57
C ALA A 96 -5.30 -9.95 25.48
N TRP A 97 -5.64 -11.08 24.88
CA TRP A 97 -5.95 -12.34 25.57
C TRP A 97 -4.84 -12.81 26.53
N TRP A 98 -3.60 -12.42 26.32
CA TRP A 98 -2.45 -12.74 27.20
C TRP A 98 -2.48 -11.98 28.53
N LYS A 99 -3.31 -10.93 28.65
CA LYS A 99 -3.51 -10.15 29.87
C LYS A 99 -4.69 -10.66 30.70
N ALA A 100 -5.57 -11.46 30.11
CA ALA A 100 -6.74 -12.01 30.83
C ALA A 100 -6.32 -13.06 31.86
N GLN A 101 -6.77 -12.88 33.07
CA GLN A 101 -6.48 -13.82 34.18
C GLN A 101 -7.49 -14.96 34.20
N ASP A 102 -8.77 -14.66 33.98
CA ASP A 102 -9.83 -15.65 33.90
C ASP A 102 -9.71 -16.50 32.61
N PRO A 103 -9.76 -17.86 32.76
CA PRO A 103 -9.64 -18.78 31.63
C PRO A 103 -10.74 -18.58 30.54
N GLU A 104 -11.99 -18.32 30.97
CA GLU A 104 -13.09 -18.12 30.03
C GLU A 104 -12.93 -16.81 29.26
N GLU A 105 -12.57 -15.72 29.95
CA GLU A 105 -12.29 -14.43 29.31
C GLU A 105 -11.11 -14.55 28.34
N ARG A 106 -10.06 -15.25 28.73
CA ARG A 106 -8.91 -15.53 27.88
C ARG A 106 -9.33 -16.27 26.61
N ALA A 107 -10.19 -17.28 26.72
CA ALA A 107 -10.71 -18.02 25.57
C ALA A 107 -11.54 -17.12 24.64
N ARG A 108 -12.43 -16.30 25.19
CA ARG A 108 -13.23 -15.33 24.44
C ARG A 108 -12.35 -14.33 23.69
N GLN A 109 -11.39 -13.71 24.37
CA GLN A 109 -10.47 -12.73 23.79
C GLN A 109 -9.60 -13.35 22.70
N ARG A 110 -9.13 -14.59 22.88
CA ARG A 110 -8.36 -15.32 21.87
C ARG A 110 -9.16 -15.55 20.58
N VAL A 111 -10.44 -15.92 20.70
CA VAL A 111 -11.32 -16.08 19.55
C VAL A 111 -11.48 -14.77 18.79
N GLN A 112 -11.70 -13.66 19.48
CA GLN A 112 -11.84 -12.35 18.86
C GLN A 112 -10.54 -11.88 18.20
N PHE A 113 -9.40 -12.10 18.86
CA PHE A 113 -8.08 -11.83 18.29
C PHE A 113 -7.87 -12.60 16.97
N THR A 114 -8.18 -13.91 16.97
CA THR A 114 -8.04 -14.76 15.78
C THR A 114 -8.98 -14.32 14.63
N LYS A 115 -10.21 -13.91 14.97
CA LYS A 115 -11.14 -13.32 13.97
C LYS A 115 -10.58 -12.04 13.34
N ASN A 116 -10.01 -11.16 14.16
CA ASN A 116 -9.41 -9.93 13.66
C ASN A 116 -8.15 -10.20 12.82
N LEU A 117 -7.37 -11.23 13.16
CA LEU A 117 -6.24 -11.67 12.35
C LEU A 117 -6.70 -12.20 10.99
N SER A 118 -7.82 -12.93 10.94
CA SER A 118 -8.43 -13.38 9.67
C SER A 118 -8.95 -12.21 8.83
N LEU A 119 -9.57 -11.21 9.47
CA LEU A 119 -9.99 -9.97 8.80
C LEU A 119 -8.78 -9.22 8.24
N LEU A 120 -7.68 -9.13 8.99
CA LEU A 120 -6.43 -8.52 8.53
C LEU A 120 -5.90 -9.24 7.27
N GLY A 121 -5.89 -10.57 7.27
CA GLY A 121 -5.53 -11.37 6.09
C GLY A 121 -6.41 -11.03 4.88
N GLY A 122 -7.73 -10.96 5.07
CA GLY A 122 -8.67 -10.56 4.02
C GLY A 122 -8.44 -9.15 3.49
N LEU A 123 -8.12 -8.18 4.37
CA LEU A 123 -7.79 -6.81 3.98
C LEU A 123 -6.48 -6.73 3.19
N LEU A 124 -5.46 -7.50 3.57
CA LEU A 124 -4.18 -7.55 2.85
C LEU A 124 -4.37 -8.13 1.44
N ILE A 125 -5.18 -9.18 1.30
CA ILE A 125 -5.55 -9.72 -0.02
C ILE A 125 -6.31 -8.65 -0.84
N ALA A 126 -7.27 -7.94 -0.24
CA ALA A 126 -8.00 -6.86 -0.91
C ALA A 126 -7.09 -5.69 -1.31
N ALA A 127 -6.08 -5.36 -0.49
CA ALA A 127 -5.06 -4.34 -0.80
C ALA A 127 -4.13 -4.78 -1.94
N ALA A 128 -3.81 -6.06 -2.03
CA ALA A 128 -3.00 -6.62 -3.11
C ALA A 128 -3.77 -6.78 -4.43
N ASP A 129 -5.12 -6.76 -4.41
CA ASP A 129 -5.95 -6.95 -5.61
C ASP A 129 -5.74 -5.83 -6.63
N THR A 130 -5.13 -6.16 -7.76
CA THR A 130 -4.83 -5.24 -8.87
C THR A 130 -5.95 -5.14 -9.91
N HIS A 131 -7.12 -5.77 -9.67
CA HIS A 131 -8.24 -5.82 -10.63
C HIS A 131 -7.85 -6.45 -11.99
N GLY A 132 -6.83 -7.31 -12.03
CA GLY A 132 -6.29 -7.87 -13.26
C GLY A 132 -5.40 -6.90 -14.04
N LYS A 133 -5.15 -5.69 -13.51
CA LYS A 133 -4.14 -4.76 -14.07
C LYS A 133 -2.75 -5.14 -13.54
N PRO A 134 -1.70 -4.95 -14.34
CA PRO A 134 -0.34 -5.20 -13.87
C PRO A 134 -0.02 -4.42 -12.60
N SER A 135 0.64 -5.06 -11.63
CA SER A 135 1.04 -4.41 -10.37
C SER A 135 1.90 -3.16 -10.62
N LEU A 136 1.93 -2.23 -9.66
CA LEU A 136 2.80 -1.05 -9.76
C LEU A 136 4.27 -1.46 -9.96
N ALA A 137 4.72 -2.51 -9.28
CA ALA A 137 6.06 -3.06 -9.44
C ALA A 137 6.31 -3.60 -10.86
N TYR A 138 5.32 -4.24 -11.48
CA TYR A 138 5.42 -4.66 -12.88
C TYR A 138 5.45 -3.46 -13.83
N ARG A 139 4.57 -2.47 -13.60
CA ARG A 139 4.51 -1.25 -14.43
C ARG A 139 5.79 -0.43 -14.34
N SER A 140 6.38 -0.28 -13.15
CA SER A 140 7.65 0.42 -12.98
C SER A 140 8.81 -0.33 -13.65
N ARG A 141 8.87 -1.66 -13.52
CA ARG A 141 9.86 -2.48 -14.23
C ARG A 141 9.68 -2.41 -15.76
N ALA A 142 8.44 -2.45 -16.24
CA ALA A 142 8.14 -2.31 -17.66
C ALA A 142 8.54 -0.92 -18.19
N ALA A 143 8.24 0.15 -17.46
CA ALA A 143 8.65 1.50 -17.80
C ALA A 143 10.18 1.64 -17.81
N ALA A 144 10.87 1.10 -16.80
CA ALA A 144 12.33 1.11 -16.73
C ALA A 144 12.97 0.35 -17.90
N SER A 145 12.40 -0.80 -18.29
CA SER A 145 12.90 -1.58 -19.43
C SER A 145 12.70 -0.87 -20.77
N VAL A 146 11.60 -0.14 -20.95
CA VAL A 146 11.36 0.68 -22.14
C VAL A 146 12.34 1.85 -22.18
N GLY A 147 12.56 2.54 -21.06
CA GLY A 147 13.55 3.62 -20.96
C GLY A 147 14.96 3.14 -21.28
N ALA A 148 15.38 2.00 -20.72
CA ALA A 148 16.69 1.42 -20.99
C ALA A 148 16.89 1.03 -22.47
N ARG A 149 15.84 0.50 -23.12
CA ARG A 149 15.87 0.19 -24.55
C ARG A 149 15.98 1.45 -25.42
N SER A 150 15.30 2.52 -25.04
CA SER A 150 15.33 3.81 -25.72
C SER A 150 16.74 4.42 -25.67
N VAL A 151 17.34 4.48 -24.48
CA VAL A 151 18.71 4.96 -24.29
C VAL A 151 19.71 4.13 -25.09
N ARG A 152 19.58 2.80 -25.09
CA ARG A 152 20.45 1.92 -25.86
C ARG A 152 20.32 2.11 -27.38
N ARG A 153 19.10 2.32 -27.89
CA ARG A 153 18.86 2.64 -29.31
C ARG A 153 19.52 3.96 -29.73
N THR A 154 19.32 5.00 -28.93
CA THR A 154 19.94 6.31 -29.18
C THR A 154 21.47 6.21 -29.12
N GLY A 155 22.03 5.51 -28.15
CA GLY A 155 23.46 5.28 -28.03
C GLY A 155 24.05 4.55 -29.24
N ASN A 156 23.38 3.51 -29.71
CA ASN A 156 23.81 2.77 -30.91
C ASN A 156 23.71 3.62 -32.18
N ALA A 157 22.64 4.45 -32.33
CA ALA A 157 22.48 5.34 -33.48
C ALA A 157 23.60 6.41 -33.51
N VAL A 158 23.93 6.99 -32.37
CA VAL A 158 25.04 7.95 -32.27
C VAL A 158 26.38 7.27 -32.53
N GLY A 159 26.61 6.08 -32.00
CA GLY A 159 27.81 5.31 -32.25
C GLY A 159 28.04 4.97 -33.72
N ASN A 160 26.99 4.55 -34.42
CA ASN A 160 27.03 4.27 -35.85
C ASN A 160 27.32 5.55 -36.68
N ALA A 161 26.64 6.66 -36.36
CA ALA A 161 26.86 7.94 -37.07
C ALA A 161 28.30 8.48 -36.88
N VAL A 162 28.90 8.24 -35.70
CA VAL A 162 30.31 8.61 -35.45
C VAL A 162 31.25 7.69 -36.22
N ALA A 163 30.96 6.38 -36.29
CA ALA A 163 31.76 5.42 -37.04
C ALA A 163 31.76 5.70 -38.53
N ASP A 164 30.56 6.00 -39.11
CA ASP A 164 30.41 6.36 -40.51
C ASP A 164 31.19 7.64 -40.87
N LYS A 165 31.09 8.70 -40.04
CA LYS A 165 31.88 9.90 -40.24
C LYS A 165 33.39 9.67 -40.13
N ALA A 166 33.83 8.82 -39.20
CA ALA A 166 35.23 8.46 -39.08
C ALA A 166 35.74 7.68 -40.29
N HIS A 167 34.89 6.85 -40.89
CA HIS A 167 35.20 6.15 -42.13
C HIS A 167 35.32 7.11 -43.32
N ASP A 168 34.39 8.06 -43.46
CA ASP A 168 34.42 9.09 -44.51
C ASP A 168 35.69 9.95 -44.43
N VAL A 169 36.09 10.36 -43.24
CA VAL A 169 37.31 11.14 -43.03
C VAL A 169 38.55 10.33 -43.38
N ARG A 170 38.61 9.05 -43.05
CA ARG A 170 39.73 8.17 -43.41
C ARG A 170 39.83 7.95 -44.93
N SER A 171 38.71 7.74 -45.62
CA SER A 171 38.68 7.56 -47.05
C SER A 171 39.08 8.84 -47.80
N ALA A 172 38.61 10.01 -47.34
CA ALA A 172 39.03 11.31 -47.87
C ALA A 172 40.54 11.58 -47.68
N ALA A 173 41.08 11.26 -46.51
CA ALA A 173 42.51 11.36 -46.22
C ALA A 173 43.37 10.41 -47.10
N GLY A 174 42.85 9.22 -47.39
CA GLY A 174 43.48 8.25 -48.32
C GLY A 174 43.55 8.79 -49.73
N ALA A 175 42.48 9.34 -50.23
CA ALA A 175 42.41 9.92 -51.59
C ALA A 175 43.36 11.12 -51.79
N VAL A 176 43.52 11.97 -50.76
CA VAL A 176 44.49 13.08 -50.76
C VAL A 176 45.93 12.60 -50.81
N ARG A 177 46.22 11.48 -50.16
CA ARG A 177 47.58 10.91 -50.11
C ARG A 177 48.01 10.28 -51.45
N GLU A 178 47.06 9.76 -52.24
CA GLU A 178 47.30 9.15 -53.54
C GLU A 178 47.54 10.19 -54.66
N HIS A 179 47.14 11.45 -54.43
CA HIS A 179 47.30 12.59 -55.39
C HIS A 179 48.50 13.49 -55.08
N LEU A 180 49.29 13.18 -54.09
CA LEU A 180 50.54 13.93 -53.81
C LEU A 180 51.66 13.44 -54.75
N PRO A 181 52.28 14.28 -55.58
CA PRO A 181 53.40 13.89 -56.42
C PRO A 181 54.58 13.55 -55.52
N THR A 182 55.07 12.29 -55.71
CA THR A 182 56.36 11.88 -55.16
C THR A 182 57.45 12.59 -55.89
N GLY A 183 58.05 13.65 -55.32
CA GLY A 183 59.24 14.30 -55.77
C GLY A 183 60.48 13.58 -55.30
#